data_f749b36a7eb4fcc277c6870ebd500d2f
#
_entry.id   f749b36a7eb4fcc277c6870ebd500d2f
#
_cell.length_a   1.000
_cell.length_b   1.000
_cell.length_c   1.000
_cell.angle_alpha   90.00
_cell.angle_beta   90.00
_cell.angle_gamma   90.00
#
_symmetry.space_group_name_H-M   'P 1'
#
loop_
_entity.id
_entity.type
_entity.pdbx_description
1 polymer ?
#
loop_
_entity_poly.entity_id
_entity_poly.type
_entity_poly.pdbx_seq_one_letter_code
_entity_poly.pdbx_strand_id
1 'polypeptide(L)'
;DIMLPGMDGFAVLKVIRETEDLPVLLVSARSEEIYKINGLGLGADDYVTKPFSPGELVARVKAHLDKHERLKRRYGQEGAREDRPLKVRGLEIHPASRRVFVNGREVTLAHKEFDLLLFLIRNANRVFSKEELFERIWGMDALGDASTVTVHIARIREKIEDNPSRPQYIGTVWGAGYRFIV
;
A
#
# COMPACT_ATOMS: atom_id res chain seq x y z
N ASP A 1 -12.51 12.61 -8.05
CA ASP A 1 -13.88 12.08 -7.84
C ASP A 1 -14.04 10.71 -8.48
N ILE A 2 -14.90 9.88 -7.91
CA ILE A 2 -15.20 8.56 -8.49
C ILE A 2 -16.19 8.71 -9.66
N MET A 3 -17.17 9.57 -9.51
CA MET A 3 -18.19 9.80 -10.53
C MET A 3 -17.77 10.90 -11.51
N LEU A 4 -16.88 10.56 -12.44
CA LEU A 4 -16.44 11.47 -13.49
C LEU A 4 -17.19 11.21 -14.80
N PRO A 5 -17.48 12.25 -15.61
CA PRO A 5 -18.07 12.06 -16.94
C PRO A 5 -17.10 11.28 -17.84
N GLY A 6 -17.56 10.18 -18.43
CA GLY A 6 -16.80 9.42 -19.42
C GLY A 6 -15.86 8.35 -18.88
N MET A 7 -15.25 8.52 -17.70
CA MET A 7 -14.38 7.52 -17.08
C MET A 7 -14.64 7.43 -15.58
N ASP A 8 -14.76 6.22 -15.05
CA ASP A 8 -14.87 5.97 -13.62
C ASP A 8 -13.56 6.32 -12.90
N GLY A 9 -13.66 7.03 -11.77
CA GLY A 9 -12.50 7.40 -10.95
C GLY A 9 -11.65 6.21 -10.48
N PHE A 10 -12.22 5.04 -10.33
CA PHE A 10 -11.47 3.82 -10.05
C PHE A 10 -10.61 3.38 -11.25
N ALA A 11 -11.14 3.55 -12.48
CA ALA A 11 -10.36 3.29 -13.69
C ALA A 11 -9.20 4.28 -13.83
N VAL A 12 -9.43 5.57 -13.53
CA VAL A 12 -8.37 6.59 -13.47
C VAL A 12 -7.30 6.22 -12.45
N LEU A 13 -7.70 5.83 -11.23
CA LEU A 13 -6.77 5.39 -10.20
C LEU A 13 -5.91 4.22 -10.66
N LYS A 14 -6.51 3.25 -11.32
CA LYS A 14 -5.79 2.08 -11.86
C LYS A 14 -4.71 2.51 -12.87
N VAL A 15 -5.06 3.40 -13.81
CA VAL A 15 -4.10 3.93 -14.80
C VAL A 15 -2.95 4.70 -14.11
N ILE A 16 -3.26 5.55 -13.14
CA ILE A 16 -2.23 6.27 -12.36
C ILE A 16 -1.29 5.27 -11.70
N ARG A 17 -1.81 4.20 -11.11
CA ARG A 17 -0.99 3.19 -10.40
C ARG A 17 -0.14 2.30 -11.31
N GLU A 18 -0.38 2.30 -12.61
CA GLU A 18 0.50 1.62 -13.58
C GLU A 18 1.81 2.38 -13.80
N THR A 19 1.81 3.71 -13.62
CA THR A 19 2.95 4.56 -14.01
C THR A 19 3.47 5.46 -12.88
N GLU A 20 2.65 5.77 -11.86
CA GLU A 20 2.94 6.81 -10.88
C GLU A 20 2.83 6.30 -9.44
N ASP A 21 3.77 6.77 -8.60
CA ASP A 21 3.84 6.47 -7.16
C ASP A 21 3.45 7.70 -6.30
N LEU A 22 2.59 8.57 -6.83
CA LEU A 22 2.12 9.73 -6.06
C LEU A 22 1.01 9.33 -5.07
N PRO A 23 0.85 10.08 -3.96
CA PRO A 23 -0.33 9.96 -3.11
C PRO A 23 -1.60 10.31 -3.89
N VAL A 24 -2.61 9.43 -3.83
CA VAL A 24 -3.92 9.64 -4.48
C VAL A 24 -5.01 9.56 -3.44
N LEU A 25 -5.78 10.64 -3.32
CA LEU A 25 -6.98 10.71 -2.50
C LEU A 25 -8.21 10.60 -3.39
N LEU A 26 -9.10 9.66 -3.09
CA LEU A 26 -10.40 9.57 -3.73
C LEU A 26 -11.40 10.45 -2.97
N VAL A 27 -12.18 11.24 -3.73
CA VAL A 27 -13.22 12.11 -3.17
C VAL A 27 -14.55 11.70 -3.79
N SER A 28 -15.58 11.39 -2.98
CA SER A 28 -16.85 10.94 -3.53
C SER A 28 -18.03 11.21 -2.59
N ALA A 29 -19.25 11.34 -3.19
CA ALA A 29 -20.49 11.34 -2.42
C ALA A 29 -20.89 9.93 -1.94
N ARG A 30 -20.24 8.88 -2.44
CA ARG A 30 -20.52 7.51 -2.00
C ARG A 30 -19.82 7.24 -0.67
N SER A 31 -20.64 7.06 0.36
CA SER A 31 -20.16 6.82 1.74
C SER A 31 -20.16 5.34 2.12
N GLU A 32 -20.72 4.47 1.28
CA GLU A 32 -20.83 3.05 1.55
C GLU A 32 -19.43 2.42 1.67
N GLU A 33 -19.27 1.58 2.64
CA GLU A 33 -18.00 0.94 3.00
C GLU A 33 -17.35 0.18 1.83
N ILE A 34 -18.19 -0.44 0.99
CA ILE A 34 -17.71 -1.18 -0.19
C ILE A 34 -16.90 -0.31 -1.16
N TYR A 35 -17.30 0.97 -1.36
CA TYR A 35 -16.57 1.88 -2.24
C TYR A 35 -15.26 2.34 -1.62
N LYS A 36 -15.22 2.53 -0.28
CA LYS A 36 -14.00 2.87 0.44
C LYS A 36 -12.99 1.73 0.37
N ILE A 37 -13.44 0.50 0.65
CA ILE A 37 -12.62 -0.71 0.57
C ILE A 37 -12.08 -0.91 -0.86
N ASN A 38 -12.94 -0.75 -1.87
CA ASN A 38 -12.53 -0.88 -3.27
C ASN A 38 -11.51 0.19 -3.67
N GLY A 39 -11.74 1.46 -3.31
CA GLY A 39 -10.82 2.55 -3.61
C GLY A 39 -9.45 2.36 -2.97
N LEU A 40 -9.42 2.07 -1.68
CA LEU A 40 -8.18 1.79 -0.95
C LEU A 40 -7.54 0.50 -1.48
N GLY A 41 -8.33 -0.53 -1.78
CA GLY A 41 -7.87 -1.76 -2.41
C GLY A 41 -7.27 -1.54 -3.81
N LEU A 42 -7.74 -0.56 -4.58
CA LEU A 42 -7.17 -0.17 -5.88
C LEU A 42 -5.89 0.66 -5.75
N GLY A 43 -5.46 0.95 -4.52
CA GLY A 43 -4.21 1.66 -4.26
C GLY A 43 -4.39 3.14 -3.97
N ALA A 44 -5.61 3.62 -3.67
CA ALA A 44 -5.78 4.95 -3.10
C ALA A 44 -5.11 5.04 -1.72
N ASP A 45 -4.54 6.19 -1.43
CA ASP A 45 -3.92 6.46 -0.12
C ASP A 45 -4.96 6.88 0.91
N ASP A 46 -6.05 7.51 0.49
CA ASP A 46 -7.15 7.92 1.34
C ASP A 46 -8.46 8.04 0.55
N TYR A 47 -9.57 8.08 1.28
CA TYR A 47 -10.92 8.22 0.72
C TYR A 47 -11.70 9.24 1.54
N VAL A 48 -12.15 10.32 0.89
CA VAL A 48 -12.88 11.43 1.51
C VAL A 48 -14.32 11.45 1.01
N THR A 49 -15.29 11.40 1.92
CA THR A 49 -16.71 11.46 1.57
C THR A 49 -17.22 12.89 1.53
N LYS A 50 -18.03 13.21 0.51
CA LYS A 50 -18.79 14.47 0.45
C LYS A 50 -20.03 14.38 1.35
N PRO A 51 -20.42 15.46 2.06
CA PRO A 51 -19.76 16.76 2.13
C PRO A 51 -18.53 16.73 3.06
N PHE A 52 -17.46 17.42 2.67
CA PHE A 52 -16.26 17.61 3.48
C PHE A 52 -15.98 19.11 3.66
N SER A 53 -15.29 19.48 4.73
CA SER A 53 -14.81 20.85 4.89
C SER A 53 -13.55 21.06 4.03
N PRO A 54 -13.33 22.26 3.44
CA PRO A 54 -12.09 22.56 2.73
C PRO A 54 -10.84 22.36 3.63
N GLY A 55 -10.97 22.70 4.92
CA GLY A 55 -9.89 22.50 5.90
C GLY A 55 -9.53 21.03 6.10
N GLU A 56 -10.52 20.14 6.13
CA GLU A 56 -10.30 18.69 6.23
C GLU A 56 -9.53 18.17 5.01
N LEU A 57 -9.98 18.52 3.81
CA LEU A 57 -9.31 18.08 2.58
C LEU A 57 -7.86 18.55 2.53
N VAL A 58 -7.61 19.83 2.84
CA VAL A 58 -6.26 20.40 2.87
C VAL A 58 -5.38 19.70 3.91
N ALA A 59 -5.92 19.41 5.09
CA ALA A 59 -5.18 18.72 6.14
C ALA A 59 -4.77 17.30 5.71
N ARG A 60 -5.69 16.54 5.08
CA ARG A 60 -5.41 15.20 4.55
C ARG A 60 -4.37 15.22 3.44
N VAL A 61 -4.52 16.13 2.47
CA VAL A 61 -3.53 16.28 1.37
C VAL A 61 -2.14 16.59 1.95
N LYS A 62 -2.03 17.55 2.88
CA LYS A 62 -0.75 17.87 3.53
C LYS A 62 -0.16 16.66 4.27
N ALA A 63 -0.96 15.95 5.04
CA ALA A 63 -0.49 14.78 5.78
C ALA A 63 0.09 13.70 4.84
N HIS A 64 -0.57 13.42 3.72
CA HIS A 64 -0.09 12.45 2.74
C HIS A 64 1.16 12.93 2.00
N LEU A 65 1.23 14.20 1.61
CA LEU A 65 2.42 14.80 0.98
C LEU A 65 3.62 14.80 1.93
N ASP A 66 3.42 15.25 3.18
CA ASP A 66 4.49 15.25 4.19
C ASP A 66 5.01 13.84 4.47
N LYS A 67 4.12 12.85 4.54
CA LYS A 67 4.49 11.45 4.71
C LYS A 67 5.31 10.96 3.52
N HIS A 68 4.86 11.24 2.30
CA HIS A 68 5.55 10.88 1.07
C HIS A 68 6.95 11.51 0.99
N GLU A 69 7.07 12.82 1.29
CA GLU A 69 8.35 13.51 1.33
C GLU A 69 9.28 13.01 2.44
N ARG A 70 8.75 12.73 3.64
CA ARG A 70 9.55 12.14 4.73
C ARG A 70 10.11 10.77 4.35
N LEU A 71 9.32 9.96 3.68
CA LEU A 71 9.77 8.68 3.16
C LEU A 71 10.87 8.90 2.11
N LYS A 72 10.67 9.78 1.14
CA LYS A 72 11.70 10.15 0.15
C LYS A 72 12.99 10.68 0.79
N ARG A 73 12.88 11.55 1.79
CA ARG A 73 14.05 12.12 2.51
C ARG A 73 14.77 11.07 3.37
N ARG A 74 14.05 10.20 4.09
CA ARG A 74 14.64 9.09 4.84
C ARG A 74 15.43 8.17 3.93
N TYR A 75 14.86 7.80 2.80
CA TYR A 75 15.53 6.94 1.82
C TYR A 75 16.64 7.68 1.04
N GLY A 76 16.62 9.02 0.97
CA GLY A 76 17.66 9.82 0.30
C GLY A 76 18.83 10.23 1.18
N GLN A 77 18.67 10.35 2.51
CA GLN A 77 19.73 10.81 3.43
C GLN A 77 20.41 9.69 4.22
N GLU A 78 19.75 8.53 4.42
CA GLU A 78 20.35 7.36 5.07
C GLU A 78 21.01 6.40 4.07
N GLY A 79 21.25 6.86 2.84
CA GLY A 79 21.57 6.10 1.64
C GLY A 79 22.87 5.30 1.61
N ALA A 80 23.62 5.16 2.71
CA ALA A 80 24.84 4.35 2.70
C ALA A 80 24.75 3.05 3.52
N ARG A 81 23.77 2.91 4.43
CA ARG A 81 23.64 1.68 5.26
C ARG A 81 22.28 0.96 5.12
N GLU A 82 21.21 1.66 4.75
CA GLU A 82 19.87 1.05 4.59
C GLU A 82 19.49 0.70 3.16
N ASP A 83 20.27 1.10 2.17
CA ASP A 83 20.00 0.84 0.74
C ASP A 83 20.50 -0.54 0.26
N ARG A 84 20.88 -1.41 1.19
CA ARG A 84 21.15 -2.79 0.79
C ARG A 84 19.87 -3.45 0.37
N PRO A 85 19.84 -4.04 -0.84
CA PRO A 85 18.69 -4.82 -1.28
C PRO A 85 18.36 -5.90 -0.25
N LEU A 86 17.10 -5.96 0.16
CA LEU A 86 16.60 -7.05 0.99
C LEU A 86 16.34 -8.24 0.07
N LYS A 87 17.07 -9.32 0.29
CA LYS A 87 16.97 -10.52 -0.55
C LYS A 87 16.50 -11.71 0.27
N VAL A 88 15.43 -12.33 -0.15
CA VAL A 88 14.91 -13.58 0.41
C VAL A 88 14.52 -14.49 -0.73
N ARG A 89 15.22 -15.60 -0.89
CA ARG A 89 15.04 -16.52 -2.02
C ARG A 89 15.14 -15.78 -3.36
N GLY A 90 14.09 -15.81 -4.21
CA GLY A 90 14.02 -15.07 -5.48
C GLY A 90 13.51 -13.64 -5.38
N LEU A 91 13.04 -13.21 -4.20
CA LEU A 91 12.53 -11.85 -3.98
C LEU A 91 13.66 -10.90 -3.60
N GLU A 92 13.75 -9.78 -4.30
CA GLU A 92 14.71 -8.71 -4.03
C GLU A 92 13.97 -7.36 -3.96
N ILE A 93 14.15 -6.62 -2.88
CA ILE A 93 13.51 -5.33 -2.63
C ILE A 93 14.59 -4.27 -2.47
N HIS A 94 14.51 -3.20 -3.24
CA HIS A 94 15.35 -2.01 -3.15
C HIS A 94 14.60 -0.89 -2.45
N PRO A 95 14.82 -0.65 -1.16
CA PRO A 95 14.03 0.30 -0.38
C PRO A 95 14.10 1.74 -0.91
N ALA A 96 15.29 2.21 -1.28
CA ALA A 96 15.50 3.58 -1.70
C ALA A 96 14.86 3.90 -3.07
N SER A 97 14.96 2.97 -4.02
CA SER A 97 14.35 3.14 -5.35
C SER A 97 12.92 2.61 -5.45
N ARG A 98 12.39 2.01 -4.36
CA ARG A 98 11.06 1.38 -4.29
C ARG A 98 10.83 0.31 -5.37
N ARG A 99 11.90 -0.34 -5.83
CA ARG A 99 11.83 -1.39 -6.85
C ARG A 99 11.79 -2.76 -6.21
N VAL A 100 11.04 -3.65 -6.83
CA VAL A 100 10.89 -5.05 -6.41
C VAL A 100 11.19 -5.96 -7.60
N PHE A 101 11.95 -7.01 -7.35
CA PHE A 101 12.27 -8.03 -8.35
C PHE A 101 11.90 -9.40 -7.83
N VAL A 102 11.33 -10.23 -8.68
CA VAL A 102 11.03 -11.64 -8.42
C VAL A 102 11.79 -12.46 -9.45
N ASN A 103 12.71 -13.29 -9.00
CA ASN A 103 13.59 -14.10 -9.87
C ASN A 103 14.28 -13.26 -10.97
N GLY A 104 14.73 -12.04 -10.60
CA GLY A 104 15.39 -11.07 -11.49
C GLY A 104 14.45 -10.27 -12.40
N ARG A 105 13.13 -10.54 -12.37
CA ARG A 105 12.13 -9.78 -13.12
C ARG A 105 11.53 -8.69 -12.28
N GLU A 106 11.54 -7.45 -12.75
CA GLU A 106 10.92 -6.34 -12.05
C GLU A 106 9.40 -6.47 -12.02
N VAL A 107 8.81 -6.22 -10.84
CA VAL A 107 7.36 -6.19 -10.62
C VAL A 107 6.95 -4.86 -10.02
N THR A 108 5.89 -4.26 -10.54
CA THR A 108 5.39 -2.97 -10.07
C THR A 108 4.39 -3.17 -8.94
N LEU A 109 4.68 -2.59 -7.79
CA LEU A 109 3.77 -2.52 -6.65
C LEU A 109 3.20 -1.10 -6.52
N ALA A 110 1.91 -1.01 -6.15
CA ALA A 110 1.33 0.26 -5.75
C ALA A 110 1.99 0.76 -4.45
N HIS A 111 1.89 2.07 -4.18
CA HIS A 111 2.56 2.71 -3.03
C HIS A 111 2.34 1.96 -1.71
N LYS A 112 1.09 1.68 -1.35
CA LYS A 112 0.74 0.96 -0.11
C LYS A 112 1.10 -0.53 -0.14
N GLU A 113 1.08 -1.16 -1.31
CA GLU A 113 1.56 -2.54 -1.47
C GLU A 113 3.05 -2.63 -1.16
N PHE A 114 3.84 -1.69 -1.69
CA PHE A 114 5.27 -1.62 -1.41
C PHE A 114 5.55 -1.36 0.06
N ASP A 115 4.88 -0.36 0.69
CA ASP A 115 5.05 -0.04 2.10
C ASP A 115 4.72 -1.24 3.00
N LEU A 116 3.63 -1.95 2.69
CA LEU A 116 3.20 -3.13 3.43
C LEU A 116 4.21 -4.29 3.27
N LEU A 117 4.67 -4.56 2.05
CA LEU A 117 5.68 -5.59 1.81
C LEU A 117 7.00 -5.26 2.51
N LEU A 118 7.48 -4.00 2.39
CA LEU A 118 8.71 -3.55 3.04
C LEU A 118 8.63 -3.63 4.56
N PHE A 119 7.48 -3.27 5.14
CA PHE A 119 7.26 -3.41 6.56
C PHE A 119 7.32 -4.88 7.01
N LEU A 120 6.65 -5.76 6.28
CA LEU A 120 6.60 -7.18 6.62
C LEU A 120 7.98 -7.86 6.50
N ILE A 121 8.75 -7.61 5.43
CA ILE A 121 10.09 -8.21 5.27
C ILE A 121 11.08 -7.70 6.31
N ARG A 122 11.02 -6.41 6.69
CA ARG A 122 11.85 -5.85 7.77
C ARG A 122 11.52 -6.43 9.15
N ASN A 123 10.34 -6.99 9.29
CA ASN A 123 9.88 -7.67 10.52
C ASN A 123 9.60 -9.16 10.26
N ALA A 124 10.46 -9.80 9.49
CA ALA A 124 10.29 -11.19 9.08
C ALA A 124 10.04 -12.13 10.27
N ASN A 125 9.23 -13.16 10.03
CA ASN A 125 8.79 -14.17 11.00
C ASN A 125 7.94 -13.66 12.17
N ARG A 126 7.68 -12.35 12.25
CA ARG A 126 6.75 -11.77 13.22
C ARG A 126 5.34 -11.72 12.63
N VAL A 127 4.36 -12.07 13.46
CA VAL A 127 2.93 -12.00 13.10
C VAL A 127 2.40 -10.62 13.47
N PHE A 128 1.63 -10.03 12.57
CA PHE A 128 0.93 -8.76 12.76
C PHE A 128 -0.55 -8.95 12.47
N SER A 129 -1.42 -8.40 13.32
CA SER A 129 -2.84 -8.38 13.06
C SER A 129 -3.17 -7.46 11.89
N LYS A 130 -4.38 -7.58 11.33
CA LYS A 130 -4.85 -6.69 10.27
C LYS A 130 -4.93 -5.24 10.76
N GLU A 131 -5.38 -5.06 11.99
CA GLU A 131 -5.52 -3.78 12.66
C GLU A 131 -4.15 -3.10 12.84
N GLU A 132 -3.14 -3.83 13.36
CA GLU A 132 -1.77 -3.33 13.49
C GLU A 132 -1.17 -2.94 12.14
N LEU A 133 -1.37 -3.75 11.09
CA LEU A 133 -0.89 -3.44 9.74
C LEU A 133 -1.60 -2.22 9.16
N PHE A 134 -2.91 -2.11 9.38
CA PHE A 134 -3.67 -0.97 8.91
C PHE A 134 -3.18 0.33 9.55
N GLU A 135 -3.08 0.38 10.88
CA GLU A 135 -2.55 1.55 11.60
C GLU A 135 -1.15 1.96 11.12
N ARG A 136 -0.25 0.98 10.96
CA ARG A 136 1.15 1.28 10.59
C ARG A 136 1.31 1.78 9.17
N ILE A 137 0.54 1.27 8.25
CA ILE A 137 0.69 1.56 6.82
C ILE A 137 -0.21 2.72 6.39
N TRP A 138 -1.45 2.79 6.90
CA TRP A 138 -2.39 3.86 6.55
C TRP A 138 -2.42 4.98 7.58
N GLY A 139 -2.16 4.69 8.84
CA GLY A 139 -2.20 5.64 9.95
C GLY A 139 -3.49 5.52 10.75
N MET A 140 -3.47 6.06 11.99
CA MET A 140 -4.62 5.98 12.91
C MET A 140 -5.84 6.77 12.44
N ASP A 141 -5.62 7.84 11.66
CA ASP A 141 -6.69 8.71 11.15
C ASP A 141 -7.18 8.31 9.75
N ALA A 142 -6.70 7.20 9.20
CA ALA A 142 -7.12 6.75 7.87
C ALA A 142 -8.56 6.27 7.89
N LEU A 143 -9.35 6.74 6.92
CA LEU A 143 -10.68 6.22 6.68
C LEU A 143 -10.60 4.86 6.00
N GLY A 144 -11.11 3.86 6.65
CA GLY A 144 -11.09 2.47 6.19
C GLY A 144 -10.99 1.52 7.37
N ASP A 145 -11.01 0.26 7.09
CA ASP A 145 -10.89 -0.79 8.09
C ASP A 145 -9.77 -1.79 7.77
N ALA A 146 -9.55 -2.70 8.68
CA ALA A 146 -8.54 -3.73 8.57
C ALA A 146 -8.77 -4.70 7.38
N SER A 147 -9.96 -4.71 6.76
CA SER A 147 -10.25 -5.53 5.57
C SER A 147 -9.44 -5.06 4.35
N THR A 148 -9.10 -3.78 4.29
CA THR A 148 -8.21 -3.18 3.29
C THR A 148 -6.86 -3.90 3.21
N VAL A 149 -6.32 -4.31 4.36
CA VAL A 149 -5.06 -5.08 4.43
C VAL A 149 -5.18 -6.39 3.67
N THR A 150 -6.31 -7.10 3.81
CA THR A 150 -6.54 -8.38 3.13
C THR A 150 -6.48 -8.24 1.61
N VAL A 151 -7.07 -7.17 1.07
CA VAL A 151 -7.05 -6.87 -0.37
C VAL A 151 -5.62 -6.60 -0.86
N HIS A 152 -4.86 -5.79 -0.11
CA HIS A 152 -3.47 -5.47 -0.45
C HIS A 152 -2.56 -6.71 -0.37
N ILE A 153 -2.72 -7.54 0.66
CA ILE A 153 -1.99 -8.82 0.76
C ILE A 153 -2.29 -9.72 -0.44
N ALA A 154 -3.55 -9.83 -0.85
CA ALA A 154 -3.92 -10.62 -2.02
C ALA A 154 -3.21 -10.12 -3.29
N ARG A 155 -3.21 -8.80 -3.53
CA ARG A 155 -2.55 -8.17 -4.69
C ARG A 155 -1.03 -8.29 -4.66
N ILE A 156 -0.41 -8.14 -3.49
CA ILE A 156 1.02 -8.37 -3.34
C ILE A 156 1.34 -9.83 -3.72
N ARG A 157 0.58 -10.78 -3.18
CA ARG A 157 0.77 -12.20 -3.50
C ARG A 157 0.63 -12.50 -5.00
N GLU A 158 -0.37 -11.92 -5.67
CA GLU A 158 -0.53 -12.06 -7.13
C GLU A 158 0.71 -11.62 -7.93
N LYS A 159 1.48 -10.69 -7.38
CA LYS A 159 2.66 -10.10 -8.04
C LYS A 159 3.98 -10.77 -7.66
N ILE A 160 4.11 -11.29 -6.42
CA ILE A 160 5.39 -11.81 -5.92
C ILE A 160 5.43 -13.32 -5.69
N GLU A 161 4.28 -13.98 -5.57
CA GLU A 161 4.20 -15.42 -5.32
C GLU A 161 4.02 -16.19 -6.62
N ASP A 162 4.69 -17.33 -6.76
CA ASP A 162 4.44 -18.24 -7.89
C ASP A 162 3.01 -18.81 -7.83
N ASN A 163 2.49 -19.04 -6.62
CA ASN A 163 1.13 -19.46 -6.38
C ASN A 163 0.52 -18.68 -5.20
N PRO A 164 -0.35 -17.68 -5.45
CA PRO A 164 -0.96 -16.86 -4.39
C PRO A 164 -1.76 -17.66 -3.34
N SER A 165 -2.28 -18.84 -3.72
CA SER A 165 -3.03 -19.73 -2.80
C SER A 165 -2.12 -20.59 -1.92
N ARG A 166 -0.82 -20.69 -2.28
CA ARG A 166 0.22 -21.38 -1.49
C ARG A 166 1.43 -20.46 -1.33
N PRO A 167 1.27 -19.34 -0.62
CA PRO A 167 2.28 -18.31 -0.55
C PRO A 167 3.55 -18.80 0.15
N GLN A 168 4.71 -18.41 -0.41
CA GLN A 168 6.03 -18.69 0.14
C GLN A 168 6.58 -17.50 0.95
N TYR A 169 6.20 -16.27 0.61
CA TYR A 169 6.71 -15.05 1.22
C TYR A 169 5.76 -14.49 2.29
N ILE A 170 4.48 -14.33 1.99
CA ILE A 170 3.52 -13.76 2.93
C ILE A 170 2.56 -14.85 3.41
N GLY A 171 2.81 -15.42 4.58
CA GLY A 171 1.96 -16.42 5.20
C GLY A 171 0.77 -15.81 5.94
N THR A 172 -0.38 -16.50 5.90
CA THR A 172 -1.53 -16.23 6.77
C THR A 172 -1.40 -17.06 8.05
N VAL A 173 -1.54 -16.41 9.19
CA VAL A 173 -1.67 -17.07 10.49
C VAL A 173 -3.13 -16.93 10.91
N TRP A 174 -3.88 -18.01 10.77
CA TRP A 174 -5.32 -18.02 10.99
C TRP A 174 -5.68 -17.49 12.39
N GLY A 175 -6.65 -16.59 12.45
CA GLY A 175 -7.06 -15.93 13.68
C GLY A 175 -6.09 -14.86 14.22
N ALA A 176 -4.89 -14.70 13.65
CA ALA A 176 -3.88 -13.77 14.16
C ALA A 176 -3.43 -12.72 13.13
N GLY A 177 -3.40 -13.01 11.82
CA GLY A 177 -3.02 -12.04 10.81
C GLY A 177 -2.01 -12.55 9.77
N TYR A 178 -0.97 -11.78 9.49
CA TYR A 178 0.01 -12.06 8.44
C TYR A 178 1.44 -11.98 8.96
N ARG A 179 2.33 -12.73 8.32
CA ARG A 179 3.78 -12.67 8.56
C ARG A 179 4.55 -12.84 7.25
N PHE A 180 5.74 -12.25 7.18
CA PHE A 180 6.71 -12.57 6.14
C PHE A 180 7.52 -13.80 6.56
N ILE A 181 7.73 -14.75 5.65
CA ILE A 181 8.43 -16.02 5.87
C ILE A 181 9.81 -15.94 5.20
N VAL A 182 10.87 -16.14 5.94
CA VAL A 182 12.26 -16.23 5.47
C VAL A 182 12.75 -17.66 5.46
#